data_a6a074d58259d5100597637308abedf7
#
_entry.id   a6a074d58259d5100597637308abedf7
#
_cell.length_a   1.000
_cell.length_b   1.000
_cell.length_c   1.000
_cell.angle_alpha   90.00
_cell.angle_beta   90.00
_cell.angle_gamma   90.00
#
_symmetry.space_group_name_H-M   'P 1'
#
loop_
_entity.id
_entity.type
_entity.pdbx_description
1 polymer ?
#
loop_
_entity_poly.entity_id
_entity_poly.type
_entity_poly.pdbx_seq_one_letter_code
_entity_poly.pdbx_strand_id
1 'polypeptide(L)'
;MRNLLSVSAKAVCRMINIAFETLIDDSLSKITNVAQLKALLNKRVLSFVNDFEDGRWLSSRFQSYLWDNIAQTALSERERLALADQSHSALVAAARNLRLTDKDEVGQGSEIAEVFLYGIMKNHYKALPVVPKIFYKQNSQDNAKGADSVHIVVSDDGEDFTLWFGEAKFYNSIADARLDSVVNSVYSSLDTGKLKKENAIITNVSDLDQLVMAEALRAKIKAALSSQVSIDHLKPKIHVPILIIHQCAETAKCAELSDQYRQAISAHHTERAEAYFLKQLSGSSKVHKYGNIQFHLILFPVPDKKAIVDTFLGAVSFYKGAA
;
A
#
# COMPACT_ATOMS: atom_id res chain seq x y z
N MET A 1 -54.88 -3.35 -3.29
CA MET A 1 -54.15 -2.15 -3.71
C MET A 1 -53.22 -1.73 -2.57
N ARG A 2 -51.95 -2.06 -2.60
CA ARG A 2 -50.86 -1.44 -1.82
C ARG A 2 -49.62 -1.58 -2.64
N ASN A 3 -49.22 -0.49 -3.29
CA ASN A 3 -47.95 -0.34 -3.95
C ASN A 3 -46.81 -0.39 -2.92
N LEU A 4 -46.00 -1.42 -2.95
CA LEU A 4 -44.71 -1.46 -2.30
C LEU A 4 -43.69 -0.82 -3.23
N LEU A 5 -43.32 0.39 -2.90
CA LEU A 5 -42.22 1.15 -3.50
C LEU A 5 -40.90 0.36 -3.30
N SER A 6 -40.35 -0.11 -4.40
CA SER A 6 -39.01 -0.62 -4.45
C SER A 6 -38.03 0.55 -4.24
N VAL A 7 -37.55 0.70 -3.03
CA VAL A 7 -36.42 1.58 -2.75
C VAL A 7 -35.16 0.87 -3.30
N SER A 8 -34.77 1.25 -4.51
CA SER A 8 -33.47 0.92 -5.07
C SER A 8 -32.41 1.53 -4.16
N ALA A 9 -31.79 0.70 -3.34
CA ALA A 9 -30.59 1.05 -2.59
C ALA A 9 -29.42 1.22 -3.57
N LYS A 10 -29.38 2.36 -4.28
CA LYS A 10 -28.11 2.86 -4.82
C LYS A 10 -27.27 3.23 -3.63
N ALA A 11 -26.39 2.31 -3.22
CA ALA A 11 -25.31 2.64 -2.34
C ALA A 11 -24.56 3.80 -2.98
N VAL A 12 -24.70 4.99 -2.39
CA VAL A 12 -23.87 6.15 -2.72
C VAL A 12 -22.47 5.77 -2.24
N CYS A 13 -21.70 5.20 -3.15
CA CYS A 13 -20.25 5.03 -2.95
C CYS A 13 -19.70 6.44 -2.81
N ARG A 14 -19.61 6.95 -1.57
CA ARG A 14 -18.84 8.16 -1.29
C ARG A 14 -17.44 7.87 -1.80
N MET A 15 -17.04 8.55 -2.87
CA MET A 15 -15.65 8.57 -3.30
C MET A 15 -14.85 9.19 -2.14
N ILE A 16 -14.27 8.33 -1.32
CA ILE A 16 -13.32 8.74 -0.30
C ILE A 16 -12.07 9.12 -1.09
N ASN A 17 -11.91 10.40 -1.37
CA ASN A 17 -10.68 10.91 -1.97
C ASN A 17 -9.55 10.74 -0.97
N ILE A 18 -8.37 10.43 -1.49
CA ILE A 18 -7.16 10.42 -0.65
C ILE A 18 -7.00 11.79 0.02
N ALA A 19 -6.63 11.80 1.30
CA ALA A 19 -6.54 13.02 2.10
C ALA A 19 -5.35 13.93 1.73
N PHE A 20 -4.53 13.52 0.74
CA PHE A 20 -3.28 14.16 0.36
C PHE A 20 -3.35 14.70 -1.06
N GLU A 21 -2.60 15.77 -1.33
CA GLU A 21 -2.49 16.30 -2.69
C GLU A 21 -1.61 15.40 -3.55
N THR A 22 -2.08 15.09 -4.75
CA THR A 22 -1.32 14.32 -5.74
C THR A 22 -0.51 15.26 -6.61
N LEU A 23 0.81 15.12 -6.59
CA LEU A 23 1.72 15.91 -7.44
C LEU A 23 2.05 15.20 -8.75
N ILE A 24 2.21 13.88 -8.72
CA ILE A 24 2.50 13.05 -9.88
C ILE A 24 1.58 11.83 -9.83
N ASP A 25 0.91 11.52 -10.93
CA ASP A 25 0.22 10.25 -11.18
C ASP A 25 0.31 9.93 -12.66
N ASP A 26 1.47 9.45 -13.10
CA ASP A 26 1.68 9.18 -14.52
C ASP A 26 2.65 8.00 -14.76
N SER A 27 2.71 7.58 -16.02
CA SER A 27 3.75 6.63 -16.45
C SER A 27 5.14 7.30 -16.40
N LEU A 28 6.14 6.56 -15.94
CA LEU A 28 7.53 7.05 -15.93
C LEU A 28 7.98 7.53 -17.30
N SER A 29 7.56 6.85 -18.36
CA SER A 29 7.93 7.19 -19.76
C SER A 29 7.53 8.60 -20.17
N LYS A 30 6.51 9.19 -19.54
CA LYS A 30 6.06 10.57 -19.84
C LYS A 30 6.81 11.64 -19.04
N ILE A 31 7.24 11.32 -17.84
CA ILE A 31 7.86 12.29 -16.92
C ILE A 31 9.40 12.27 -16.96
N THR A 32 10.01 11.18 -17.45
CA THR A 32 11.47 11.03 -17.54
C THR A 32 12.07 11.65 -18.79
N ASN A 33 13.29 12.15 -18.66
CA ASN A 33 14.14 12.52 -19.79
C ASN A 33 15.21 11.46 -20.12
N VAL A 34 15.33 10.42 -19.30
CA VAL A 34 16.30 9.33 -19.49
C VAL A 34 15.82 8.40 -20.61
N ALA A 35 16.54 8.34 -21.72
CA ALA A 35 16.15 7.59 -22.91
C ALA A 35 15.84 6.11 -22.63
N GLN A 36 16.65 5.46 -21.76
CA GLN A 36 16.48 4.07 -21.38
C GLN A 36 15.16 3.82 -20.62
N LEU A 37 14.66 4.80 -19.86
CA LEU A 37 13.42 4.70 -19.09
C LEU A 37 12.18 5.06 -19.95
N LYS A 38 12.33 5.87 -20.98
CA LYS A 38 11.23 6.24 -21.91
C LYS A 38 10.60 5.04 -22.63
N ALA A 39 11.36 3.98 -22.84
CA ALA A 39 10.87 2.77 -23.50
C ALA A 39 10.05 1.84 -22.56
N LEU A 40 10.00 2.14 -21.27
CA LEU A 40 9.37 1.28 -20.29
C LEU A 40 7.90 1.67 -20.06
N LEU A 41 6.98 0.84 -20.53
CA LEU A 41 5.55 1.10 -20.41
C LEU A 41 4.93 0.53 -19.11
N ASN A 42 5.67 -0.28 -18.38
CA ASN A 42 5.21 -0.96 -17.18
C ASN A 42 5.67 -0.30 -15.86
N LYS A 43 6.00 0.99 -15.89
CA LYS A 43 6.46 1.78 -14.75
C LYS A 43 5.58 3.00 -14.55
N ARG A 44 5.07 3.18 -13.35
CA ARG A 44 4.28 4.35 -12.95
C ARG A 44 4.91 5.01 -11.73
N VAL A 45 4.70 6.30 -11.61
CA VAL A 45 5.10 7.10 -10.45
C VAL A 45 3.87 7.79 -9.88
N LEU A 46 3.70 7.66 -8.57
CA LEU A 46 2.68 8.33 -7.80
C LEU A 46 3.38 9.12 -6.69
N SER A 47 3.13 10.41 -6.62
CA SER A 47 3.72 11.29 -5.62
C SER A 47 2.61 12.03 -4.90
N PHE A 48 2.61 11.97 -3.57
CA PHE A 48 1.70 12.69 -2.71
C PHE A 48 2.45 13.63 -1.79
N VAL A 49 1.78 14.70 -1.37
CA VAL A 49 2.21 15.56 -0.27
C VAL A 49 1.08 15.82 0.69
N ASN A 50 1.43 16.01 1.96
CA ASN A 50 0.51 16.50 2.96
C ASN A 50 0.50 18.03 2.96
N ASP A 51 -0.52 18.61 3.56
CA ASP A 51 -0.71 20.04 3.70
C ASP A 51 -0.03 20.61 4.94
N PHE A 52 -0.10 21.93 5.08
CA PHE A 52 0.40 22.70 6.22
C PHE A 52 -0.74 23.50 6.83
N GLU A 53 -0.66 23.76 8.12
CA GLU A 53 -1.56 24.61 8.87
C GLU A 53 -0.78 25.36 9.93
N ASP A 54 -1.02 26.66 10.06
CA ASP A 54 -0.28 27.57 10.98
C ASP A 54 1.25 27.46 10.86
N GLY A 55 1.75 27.37 9.62
CA GLY A 55 3.18 27.24 9.35
C GLY A 55 3.80 25.89 9.69
N ARG A 56 2.98 24.86 9.91
CA ARG A 56 3.43 23.52 10.32
C ARG A 56 2.84 22.44 9.42
N TRP A 57 3.63 21.44 9.14
CA TRP A 57 3.15 20.24 8.45
C TRP A 57 1.99 19.59 9.23
N LEU A 58 0.90 19.29 8.55
CA LEU A 58 -0.36 18.84 9.16
C LEU A 58 -0.25 17.38 9.66
N SER A 59 0.47 17.20 10.75
CA SER A 59 0.73 15.91 11.39
C SER A 59 -0.55 15.18 11.78
N SER A 60 -1.57 15.91 12.25
CA SER A 60 -2.87 15.35 12.63
C SER A 60 -3.56 14.64 11.47
N ARG A 61 -3.53 15.19 10.26
CA ARG A 61 -4.10 14.56 9.04
C ARG A 61 -3.39 13.24 8.72
N PHE A 62 -2.05 13.23 8.80
CA PHE A 62 -1.27 12.00 8.56
C PHE A 62 -1.59 10.92 9.61
N GLN A 63 -1.63 11.29 10.90
CA GLN A 63 -1.98 10.37 11.99
C GLN A 63 -3.41 9.84 11.84
N SER A 64 -4.38 10.71 11.58
CA SER A 64 -5.77 10.31 11.34
C SER A 64 -5.89 9.32 10.19
N TYR A 65 -5.18 9.56 9.08
CA TYR A 65 -5.16 8.66 7.94
C TYR A 65 -4.64 7.26 8.31
N LEU A 66 -3.63 7.15 9.16
CA LEU A 66 -3.16 5.86 9.66
C LEU A 66 -4.24 5.16 10.50
N TRP A 67 -4.85 5.89 11.45
CA TRP A 67 -5.86 5.31 12.34
C TRP A 67 -7.15 4.91 11.61
N ASP A 68 -7.55 5.65 10.58
CA ASP A 68 -8.70 5.31 9.73
C ASP A 68 -8.50 4.01 8.92
N ASN A 69 -7.24 3.60 8.71
CA ASN A 69 -6.89 2.43 7.90
C ASN A 69 -6.30 1.26 8.72
N ILE A 70 -6.03 1.45 10.01
CA ILE A 70 -5.36 0.45 10.86
C ILE A 70 -6.17 -0.84 10.99
N ALA A 71 -7.49 -0.75 11.15
CA ALA A 71 -8.34 -1.91 11.32
C ALA A 71 -8.32 -2.85 10.09
N GLN A 72 -8.15 -2.29 8.88
CA GLN A 72 -8.12 -3.08 7.64
C GLN A 72 -6.82 -3.84 7.44
N THR A 73 -5.74 -3.42 8.09
CA THR A 73 -4.43 -4.09 8.03
C THR A 73 -4.23 -5.06 9.18
N ALA A 74 -4.84 -4.77 10.33
CA ALA A 74 -4.58 -5.45 11.58
C ALA A 74 -5.71 -6.37 12.08
N LEU A 75 -6.88 -6.35 11.43
CA LEU A 75 -8.02 -7.23 11.74
C LEU A 75 -8.46 -7.99 10.50
N SER A 76 -8.92 -9.24 10.68
CA SER A 76 -9.62 -10.00 9.63
C SER A 76 -10.97 -9.36 9.29
N GLU A 77 -11.53 -9.68 8.11
CA GLU A 77 -12.87 -9.20 7.73
C GLU A 77 -13.94 -9.59 8.75
N ARG A 78 -13.85 -10.83 9.25
CA ARG A 78 -14.76 -11.32 10.29
C ARG A 78 -14.71 -10.48 11.58
N GLU A 79 -13.53 -10.10 12.03
CA GLU A 79 -13.36 -9.25 13.22
C GLU A 79 -13.87 -7.84 12.96
N ARG A 80 -13.61 -7.28 11.78
CA ARG A 80 -14.15 -5.96 11.40
C ARG A 80 -15.66 -5.94 11.38
N LEU A 81 -16.29 -6.95 10.80
CA LEU A 81 -17.76 -7.08 10.80
C LEU A 81 -18.33 -7.25 12.20
N ALA A 82 -17.68 -8.02 13.07
CA ALA A 82 -18.09 -8.20 14.45
C ALA A 82 -17.99 -6.92 15.27
N LEU A 83 -17.13 -5.98 14.88
CA LEU A 83 -16.87 -4.70 15.57
C LEU A 83 -17.42 -3.48 14.78
N ALA A 84 -18.28 -3.68 13.79
CA ALA A 84 -18.71 -2.63 12.85
C ALA A 84 -19.29 -1.37 13.55
N ASP A 85 -20.03 -1.56 14.66
CA ASP A 85 -20.63 -0.47 15.44
C ASP A 85 -19.81 -0.14 16.71
N GLN A 86 -18.59 -0.68 16.85
CA GLN A 86 -17.76 -0.56 18.03
C GLN A 86 -16.39 0.04 17.65
N SER A 87 -16.37 1.26 17.15
CA SER A 87 -15.16 1.91 16.61
C SER A 87 -13.98 1.93 17.60
N HIS A 88 -14.23 2.23 18.89
CA HIS A 88 -13.18 2.21 19.91
C HIS A 88 -12.61 0.79 20.11
N SER A 89 -13.49 -0.22 20.24
CA SER A 89 -13.06 -1.62 20.39
C SER A 89 -12.27 -2.11 19.18
N ALA A 90 -12.63 -1.68 17.98
CA ALA A 90 -11.90 -2.00 16.77
C ALA A 90 -10.48 -1.39 16.77
N LEU A 91 -10.33 -0.13 17.23
CA LEU A 91 -9.01 0.50 17.37
C LEU A 91 -8.15 -0.20 18.44
N VAL A 92 -8.73 -0.55 19.59
CA VAL A 92 -8.02 -1.30 20.64
C VAL A 92 -7.56 -2.67 20.11
N ALA A 93 -8.44 -3.42 19.46
CA ALA A 93 -8.11 -4.73 18.89
C ALA A 93 -7.01 -4.60 17.83
N ALA A 94 -7.12 -3.62 16.91
CA ALA A 94 -6.12 -3.37 15.90
C ALA A 94 -4.76 -2.97 16.49
N ALA A 95 -4.74 -2.08 17.50
CA ALA A 95 -3.51 -1.65 18.15
C ALA A 95 -2.78 -2.82 18.84
N ARG A 96 -3.52 -3.75 19.47
CA ARG A 96 -2.94 -4.95 20.09
C ARG A 96 -2.22 -5.84 19.08
N ASN A 97 -2.67 -5.84 17.85
CA ASN A 97 -2.10 -6.63 16.78
C ASN A 97 -0.83 -6.03 16.16
N LEU A 98 -0.46 -4.80 16.49
CA LEU A 98 0.79 -4.17 16.05
C LEU A 98 1.99 -4.68 16.86
N ARG A 99 3.11 -4.95 16.18
CA ARG A 99 4.37 -5.47 16.75
C ARG A 99 5.46 -4.42 16.93
N LEU A 100 5.09 -3.16 17.06
CA LEU A 100 5.97 -1.98 16.97
C LEU A 100 7.16 -1.93 17.92
N THR A 101 7.26 -2.83 18.92
CA THR A 101 8.09 -2.64 20.10
C THR A 101 9.48 -3.25 20.05
N ASP A 102 9.80 -4.13 19.08
CA ASP A 102 10.99 -4.99 19.17
C ASP A 102 12.03 -4.77 18.09
N LYS A 103 11.97 -3.67 17.35
CA LYS A 103 12.91 -3.42 16.24
C LYS A 103 13.83 -2.25 16.57
N ASP A 104 15.10 -2.43 16.23
CA ASP A 104 16.10 -1.38 16.14
C ASP A 104 15.63 -0.19 15.30
N GLU A 105 16.25 0.98 15.44
CA GLU A 105 15.83 2.25 14.80
C GLU A 105 15.57 2.15 13.29
N VAL A 106 16.23 1.23 12.60
CA VAL A 106 16.08 1.02 11.15
C VAL A 106 14.75 0.33 10.82
N GLY A 107 14.26 -0.55 11.69
CA GLY A 107 12.99 -1.27 11.53
C GLY A 107 11.77 -0.51 12.05
N GLN A 108 11.97 0.54 12.85
CA GLN A 108 10.89 1.35 13.37
C GLN A 108 10.13 2.08 12.26
N GLY A 109 8.81 2.02 12.31
CA GLY A 109 7.92 2.64 11.33
C GLY A 109 7.56 1.73 10.14
N SER A 110 8.02 0.48 10.06
CA SER A 110 7.64 -0.42 8.96
C SER A 110 6.12 -0.65 8.92
N GLU A 111 5.48 -0.88 10.07
CA GLU A 111 4.04 -1.08 10.15
C GLU A 111 3.26 0.21 9.84
N ILE A 112 3.81 1.39 10.15
CA ILE A 112 3.25 2.68 9.71
C ILE A 112 3.18 2.73 8.19
N ALA A 113 4.27 2.35 7.50
CA ALA A 113 4.30 2.33 6.04
C ALA A 113 3.33 1.27 5.46
N GLU A 114 3.20 0.11 6.10
CA GLU A 114 2.24 -0.91 5.71
C GLU A 114 0.79 -0.40 5.83
N VAL A 115 0.42 0.21 6.96
CA VAL A 115 -0.91 0.80 7.17
C VAL A 115 -1.17 1.92 6.16
N PHE A 116 -0.17 2.79 5.91
CA PHE A 116 -0.29 3.87 4.96
C PHE A 116 -0.49 3.36 3.52
N LEU A 117 0.24 2.32 3.12
CA LEU A 117 0.07 1.67 1.82
C LEU A 117 -1.35 1.09 1.67
N TYR A 118 -1.89 0.42 2.70
CA TYR A 118 -3.26 -0.07 2.66
C TYR A 118 -4.27 1.04 2.41
N GLY A 119 -4.11 2.20 3.07
CA GLY A 119 -4.94 3.37 2.82
C GLY A 119 -4.86 3.86 1.38
N ILE A 120 -3.66 3.95 0.79
CA ILE A 120 -3.47 4.32 -0.61
C ILE A 120 -4.15 3.29 -1.54
N MET A 121 -3.92 2.01 -1.30
CA MET A 121 -4.52 0.94 -2.11
C MET A 121 -6.04 1.02 -2.12
N LYS A 122 -6.65 1.24 -0.96
CA LYS A 122 -8.10 1.41 -0.83
C LYS A 122 -8.61 2.68 -1.51
N ASN A 123 -8.00 3.83 -1.21
CA ASN A 123 -8.57 5.12 -1.56
C ASN A 123 -8.24 5.54 -3.00
N HIS A 124 -7.02 5.27 -3.46
CA HIS A 124 -6.56 5.64 -4.80
C HIS A 124 -6.84 4.53 -5.83
N TYR A 125 -6.45 3.29 -5.55
CA TYR A 125 -6.58 2.17 -6.49
C TYR A 125 -7.90 1.39 -6.35
N LYS A 126 -8.76 1.72 -5.40
CA LYS A 126 -10.03 1.02 -5.11
C LYS A 126 -9.84 -0.49 -4.85
N ALA A 127 -8.71 -0.83 -4.29
CA ALA A 127 -8.30 -2.20 -4.06
C ALA A 127 -9.01 -2.83 -2.86
N LEU A 128 -9.35 -4.11 -2.99
CA LEU A 128 -9.90 -4.93 -1.93
C LEU A 128 -8.75 -5.51 -1.08
N PRO A 129 -8.76 -5.35 0.25
CA PRO A 129 -7.72 -5.83 1.16
C PRO A 129 -7.92 -7.32 1.46
N VAL A 130 -7.57 -8.20 0.52
CA VAL A 130 -7.86 -9.64 0.61
C VAL A 130 -6.99 -10.40 1.62
N VAL A 131 -5.86 -9.83 2.04
CA VAL A 131 -5.02 -10.39 3.12
C VAL A 131 -4.55 -9.28 4.04
N PRO A 132 -5.14 -9.09 5.22
CA PRO A 132 -4.65 -8.14 6.23
C PRO A 132 -3.34 -8.65 6.83
N LYS A 133 -2.22 -8.18 6.28
CA LYS A 133 -0.89 -8.74 6.54
C LYS A 133 -0.44 -8.60 8.00
N ILE A 134 -0.76 -7.51 8.68
CA ILE A 134 -0.42 -7.33 10.10
C ILE A 134 -1.14 -8.38 10.94
N PHE A 135 -2.41 -8.65 10.66
CA PHE A 135 -3.18 -9.69 11.31
C PHE A 135 -2.54 -11.09 11.13
N TYR A 136 -2.24 -11.49 9.90
CA TYR A 136 -1.68 -12.81 9.61
C TYR A 136 -0.21 -12.97 10.02
N LYS A 137 0.56 -11.88 10.16
CA LYS A 137 1.94 -11.92 10.70
C LYS A 137 2.01 -12.33 12.17
N GLN A 138 0.89 -12.36 12.90
CA GLN A 138 0.86 -12.74 14.33
C GLN A 138 1.03 -14.25 14.55
N ASN A 139 0.57 -15.07 13.62
CA ASN A 139 0.80 -16.51 13.68
C ASN A 139 2.26 -16.80 13.28
N SER A 140 3.10 -17.07 14.29
CA SER A 140 4.52 -17.39 14.08
C SER A 140 4.74 -18.68 13.25
N GLN A 141 3.72 -19.51 13.11
CA GLN A 141 3.74 -20.75 12.29
C GLN A 141 3.38 -20.48 10.84
N ASP A 142 2.61 -19.45 10.53
CA ASP A 142 2.35 -19.05 9.16
C ASP A 142 3.50 -18.16 8.68
N ASN A 143 4.37 -18.71 7.84
CA ASN A 143 5.47 -18.00 7.19
C ASN A 143 4.96 -16.91 6.23
N ALA A 144 4.25 -15.90 6.76
CA ALA A 144 3.79 -14.72 6.03
C ALA A 144 4.95 -13.76 5.62
N LYS A 145 6.17 -14.31 5.43
CA LYS A 145 7.35 -13.60 4.92
C LYS A 145 7.25 -13.49 3.40
N GLY A 146 6.42 -12.60 2.93
CA GLY A 146 6.22 -12.29 1.51
C GLY A 146 6.08 -10.80 1.30
N ALA A 147 5.11 -10.39 0.48
CA ALA A 147 4.77 -8.98 0.28
C ALA A 147 4.25 -8.33 1.57
N ASP A 148 4.50 -7.04 1.76
CA ASP A 148 4.01 -6.27 2.91
C ASP A 148 2.50 -5.99 2.82
N SER A 149 1.93 -6.00 1.62
CA SER A 149 0.49 -5.90 1.40
C SER A 149 0.03 -6.80 0.25
N VAL A 150 -1.22 -7.29 0.33
CA VAL A 150 -1.84 -8.11 -0.72
C VAL A 150 -3.26 -7.63 -0.97
N HIS A 151 -3.52 -7.24 -2.22
CA HIS A 151 -4.79 -6.67 -2.63
C HIS A 151 -5.25 -7.25 -3.97
N ILE A 152 -6.54 -7.12 -4.23
CA ILE A 152 -7.15 -7.36 -5.53
C ILE A 152 -7.80 -6.06 -6.00
N VAL A 153 -7.55 -5.65 -7.24
CA VAL A 153 -8.31 -4.60 -7.92
C VAL A 153 -9.18 -5.27 -8.95
N VAL A 154 -10.48 -5.04 -8.84
CA VAL A 154 -11.47 -5.53 -9.80
C VAL A 154 -11.57 -4.50 -10.93
N SER A 155 -11.67 -4.98 -12.16
CA SER A 155 -11.89 -4.11 -13.33
C SER A 155 -13.23 -3.37 -13.24
N ASP A 156 -13.35 -2.23 -13.92
CA ASP A 156 -14.55 -1.37 -13.84
C ASP A 156 -15.82 -2.09 -14.33
N ASP A 157 -15.69 -3.05 -15.24
CA ASP A 157 -16.79 -3.91 -15.69
C ASP A 157 -17.16 -5.03 -14.70
N GLY A 158 -16.35 -5.24 -13.67
CA GLY A 158 -16.54 -6.30 -12.68
C GLY A 158 -16.22 -7.71 -13.16
N GLU A 159 -15.65 -7.88 -14.36
CA GLU A 159 -15.44 -9.19 -15.00
C GLU A 159 -14.02 -9.72 -14.87
N ASP A 160 -13.06 -8.86 -14.53
CA ASP A 160 -11.64 -9.23 -14.41
C ASP A 160 -11.00 -8.62 -13.15
N PHE A 161 -9.76 -9.02 -12.90
CA PHE A 161 -9.03 -8.59 -11.70
C PHE A 161 -7.53 -8.49 -11.96
N THR A 162 -6.86 -7.71 -11.11
CA THR A 162 -5.39 -7.70 -10.98
C THR A 162 -4.99 -7.98 -9.54
N LEU A 163 -3.79 -8.55 -9.38
CA LEU A 163 -3.19 -8.91 -8.10
C LEU A 163 -2.12 -7.90 -7.74
N TRP A 164 -2.17 -7.37 -6.53
CA TRP A 164 -1.27 -6.32 -6.07
C TRP A 164 -0.47 -6.80 -4.86
N PHE A 165 0.83 -6.99 -5.05
CA PHE A 165 1.79 -7.42 -4.02
C PHE A 165 2.68 -6.24 -3.67
N GLY A 166 2.42 -5.60 -2.54
CA GLY A 166 3.03 -4.34 -2.16
C GLY A 166 4.26 -4.49 -1.29
N GLU A 167 5.15 -3.51 -1.43
CA GLU A 167 6.32 -3.30 -0.58
C GLU A 167 6.24 -1.91 0.03
N ALA A 168 6.47 -1.77 1.34
CA ALA A 168 6.34 -0.49 2.05
C ALA A 168 7.58 -0.22 2.92
N LYS A 169 8.13 0.98 2.81
CA LYS A 169 9.31 1.40 3.57
C LYS A 169 9.13 2.81 4.14
N PHE A 170 9.65 3.02 5.34
CA PHE A 170 9.75 4.33 5.96
C PHE A 170 11.21 4.62 6.32
N TYR A 171 11.83 5.55 5.60
CA TYR A 171 13.26 5.84 5.71
C TYR A 171 13.54 7.29 6.16
N ASN A 172 14.72 7.50 6.74
CA ASN A 172 15.24 8.84 7.04
C ASN A 172 15.70 9.58 5.78
N SER A 173 15.92 8.88 4.68
CA SER A 173 16.24 9.47 3.37
C SER A 173 15.98 8.46 2.26
N ILE A 174 15.86 8.92 1.00
CA ILE A 174 15.80 8.09 -0.20
C ILE A 174 17.10 8.18 -1.01
N ALA A 175 18.24 8.26 -0.33
CA ALA A 175 19.55 8.17 -0.95
C ALA A 175 19.76 6.82 -1.67
N ASP A 176 20.67 6.77 -2.64
CA ASP A 176 20.86 5.65 -3.55
C ASP A 176 21.08 4.30 -2.85
N ALA A 177 21.84 4.27 -1.75
CA ALA A 177 22.06 3.04 -0.97
C ALA A 177 20.76 2.44 -0.39
N ARG A 178 19.75 3.27 -0.10
CA ARG A 178 18.44 2.81 0.35
C ARG A 178 17.60 2.24 -0.78
N LEU A 179 17.72 2.81 -1.98
CA LEU A 179 17.01 2.31 -3.17
C LEU A 179 17.43 0.88 -3.53
N ASP A 180 18.71 0.53 -3.38
CA ASP A 180 19.21 -0.84 -3.60
C ASP A 180 18.52 -1.85 -2.67
N SER A 181 18.33 -1.50 -1.41
CA SER A 181 17.62 -2.35 -0.45
C SER A 181 16.15 -2.58 -0.87
N VAL A 182 15.46 -1.53 -1.34
CA VAL A 182 14.08 -1.64 -1.81
C VAL A 182 13.99 -2.51 -3.06
N VAL A 183 14.89 -2.30 -4.04
CA VAL A 183 14.97 -3.11 -5.26
C VAL A 183 15.17 -4.60 -4.93
N ASN A 184 16.09 -4.92 -4.02
CA ASN A 184 16.35 -6.30 -3.60
C ASN A 184 15.15 -6.92 -2.89
N SER A 185 14.44 -6.15 -2.05
CA SER A 185 13.21 -6.61 -1.38
C SER A 185 12.12 -6.94 -2.40
N VAL A 186 11.89 -6.07 -3.37
CA VAL A 186 10.93 -6.29 -4.46
C VAL A 186 11.28 -7.55 -5.27
N TYR A 187 12.54 -7.74 -5.68
CA TYR A 187 12.93 -8.95 -6.37
C TYR A 187 12.73 -10.21 -5.53
N SER A 188 13.03 -10.11 -4.24
CA SER A 188 12.81 -11.21 -3.31
C SER A 188 11.32 -11.57 -3.19
N SER A 189 10.41 -10.59 -3.22
CA SER A 189 8.95 -10.84 -3.17
C SER A 189 8.41 -11.46 -4.46
N LEU A 190 9.06 -11.23 -5.60
CA LEU A 190 8.71 -11.78 -6.91
C LEU A 190 9.25 -13.19 -7.17
N ASP A 191 9.93 -13.80 -6.19
CA ASP A 191 10.31 -15.21 -6.27
C ASP A 191 9.09 -16.10 -6.49
N THR A 192 9.21 -17.07 -7.43
CA THR A 192 8.09 -17.94 -7.80
C THR A 192 7.52 -18.73 -6.62
N GLY A 193 8.37 -19.20 -5.71
CA GLY A 193 7.93 -19.92 -4.51
C GLY A 193 7.17 -19.01 -3.55
N LYS A 194 7.59 -17.76 -3.39
CA LYS A 194 6.91 -16.76 -2.57
C LYS A 194 5.56 -16.36 -3.17
N LEU A 195 5.50 -16.11 -4.47
CA LEU A 195 4.24 -15.79 -5.15
C LEU A 195 3.23 -16.95 -5.05
N LYS A 196 3.68 -18.21 -5.16
CA LYS A 196 2.79 -19.38 -4.95
C LYS A 196 2.28 -19.45 -3.51
N LYS A 197 3.11 -19.12 -2.52
CA LYS A 197 2.66 -19.04 -1.12
C LYS A 197 1.62 -17.94 -0.91
N GLU A 198 1.84 -16.75 -1.47
CA GLU A 198 0.85 -15.66 -1.41
C GLU A 198 -0.47 -16.07 -2.06
N ASN A 199 -0.44 -16.71 -3.22
CA ASN A 199 -1.65 -17.23 -3.87
C ASN A 199 -2.40 -18.23 -2.98
N ALA A 200 -1.68 -19.16 -2.32
CA ALA A 200 -2.28 -20.09 -1.39
C ALA A 200 -2.91 -19.40 -0.17
N ILE A 201 -2.28 -18.33 0.34
CA ILE A 201 -2.86 -17.52 1.43
C ILE A 201 -4.17 -16.89 0.95
N ILE A 202 -4.17 -16.20 -0.21
CA ILE A 202 -5.38 -15.55 -0.76
C ILE A 202 -6.54 -16.53 -0.91
N THR A 203 -6.26 -17.75 -1.40
CA THR A 203 -7.31 -18.77 -1.64
C THR A 203 -7.82 -19.43 -0.37
N ASN A 204 -7.02 -19.42 0.70
CA ASN A 204 -7.36 -20.07 1.98
C ASN A 204 -8.01 -19.12 2.98
N VAL A 205 -7.88 -17.79 2.80
CA VAL A 205 -8.53 -16.83 3.70
C VAL A 205 -10.00 -16.64 3.31
N SER A 206 -10.86 -16.56 4.32
CA SER A 206 -12.29 -16.31 4.13
C SER A 206 -12.60 -14.89 3.63
N ASP A 207 -11.66 -13.99 3.74
CA ASP A 207 -11.84 -12.58 3.38
C ASP A 207 -12.15 -12.41 1.88
N LEU A 208 -11.55 -13.22 1.01
CA LEU A 208 -11.87 -13.22 -0.42
C LEU A 208 -13.36 -13.51 -0.68
N ASP A 209 -13.93 -14.49 0.03
CA ASP A 209 -15.32 -14.89 -0.14
C ASP A 209 -16.31 -13.83 0.35
N GLN A 210 -15.89 -13.00 1.31
CA GLN A 210 -16.69 -11.91 1.87
C GLN A 210 -16.55 -10.61 1.06
N LEU A 211 -15.37 -10.32 0.54
CA LEU A 211 -15.09 -9.09 -0.20
C LEU A 211 -15.54 -9.15 -1.67
N VAL A 212 -15.47 -10.32 -2.31
CA VAL A 212 -15.86 -10.49 -3.72
C VAL A 212 -17.23 -11.16 -3.79
N MET A 213 -18.29 -10.34 -3.87
CA MET A 213 -19.67 -10.83 -3.86
C MET A 213 -20.07 -11.57 -5.14
N ALA A 214 -19.51 -11.19 -6.32
CA ALA A 214 -19.80 -11.85 -7.59
C ALA A 214 -19.17 -13.25 -7.64
N GLU A 215 -20.02 -14.30 -7.63
CA GLU A 215 -19.58 -15.69 -7.60
C GLU A 215 -18.70 -16.07 -8.81
N ALA A 216 -19.07 -15.62 -10.01
CA ALA A 216 -18.31 -15.87 -11.22
C ALA A 216 -16.89 -15.28 -11.16
N LEU A 217 -16.75 -14.03 -10.68
CA LEU A 217 -15.44 -13.39 -10.49
C LEU A 217 -14.62 -14.12 -9.41
N ARG A 218 -15.25 -14.48 -8.30
CA ARG A 218 -14.61 -15.23 -7.22
C ARG A 218 -14.09 -16.57 -7.70
N ALA A 219 -14.88 -17.32 -8.48
CA ALA A 219 -14.45 -18.58 -9.09
C ALA A 219 -13.28 -18.37 -10.06
N LYS A 220 -13.30 -17.31 -10.88
CA LYS A 220 -12.22 -16.91 -11.79
C LYS A 220 -10.93 -16.61 -11.03
N ILE A 221 -11.01 -15.85 -9.92
CA ILE A 221 -9.87 -15.57 -9.06
C ILE A 221 -9.28 -16.86 -8.48
N LYS A 222 -10.11 -17.71 -7.86
CA LYS A 222 -9.65 -18.98 -7.26
C LYS A 222 -9.04 -19.92 -8.31
N ALA A 223 -9.62 -20.02 -9.50
CA ALA A 223 -9.06 -20.80 -10.60
C ALA A 223 -7.69 -20.28 -11.04
N ALA A 224 -7.53 -18.97 -11.19
CA ALA A 224 -6.26 -18.36 -11.59
C ALA A 224 -5.16 -18.52 -10.54
N LEU A 225 -5.51 -18.54 -9.24
CA LEU A 225 -4.58 -18.69 -8.12
C LEU A 225 -4.28 -20.14 -7.76
N SER A 226 -4.90 -21.11 -8.43
CA SER A 226 -4.69 -22.53 -8.19
C SER A 226 -3.20 -22.90 -8.28
N SER A 227 -2.73 -23.79 -7.39
CA SER A 227 -1.36 -24.30 -7.39
C SER A 227 -0.95 -25.01 -8.69
N GLN A 228 -1.92 -25.46 -9.48
CA GLN A 228 -1.72 -26.09 -10.79
C GLN A 228 -1.44 -25.08 -11.91
N VAL A 229 -1.76 -23.79 -11.70
CA VAL A 229 -1.53 -22.74 -12.68
C VAL A 229 -0.09 -22.23 -12.56
N SER A 230 0.57 -22.04 -13.71
CA SER A 230 1.89 -21.41 -13.74
C SER A 230 1.81 -19.95 -13.33
N ILE A 231 2.72 -19.51 -12.45
CA ILE A 231 2.88 -18.10 -12.08
C ILE A 231 3.11 -17.22 -13.32
N ASP A 232 3.71 -17.75 -14.37
CA ASP A 232 3.95 -17.00 -15.61
C ASP A 232 2.67 -16.57 -16.34
N HIS A 233 1.56 -17.27 -16.11
CA HIS A 233 0.24 -16.86 -16.64
C HIS A 233 -0.38 -15.74 -15.82
N LEU A 234 0.03 -15.59 -14.55
CA LEU A 234 -0.44 -14.51 -13.68
C LEU A 234 0.36 -13.21 -13.83
N LYS A 235 1.61 -13.26 -14.31
CA LYS A 235 2.48 -12.08 -14.40
C LYS A 235 1.85 -10.86 -15.08
N PRO A 236 1.05 -11.00 -16.16
CA PRO A 236 0.35 -9.86 -16.77
C PRO A 236 -0.72 -9.22 -15.86
N LYS A 237 -1.16 -9.93 -14.82
CA LYS A 237 -2.11 -9.45 -13.81
C LYS A 237 -1.43 -8.95 -12.54
N ILE A 238 -0.11 -9.11 -12.41
CA ILE A 238 0.63 -8.72 -11.21
C ILE A 238 1.01 -7.24 -11.28
N HIS A 239 0.64 -6.51 -10.25
CA HIS A 239 1.04 -5.16 -9.97
C HIS A 239 1.85 -5.11 -8.67
N VAL A 240 2.89 -4.31 -8.63
CA VAL A 240 3.76 -4.14 -7.46
C VAL A 240 3.77 -2.68 -7.04
N PRO A 241 2.92 -2.28 -6.09
CA PRO A 241 3.01 -0.97 -5.48
C PRO A 241 4.18 -0.95 -4.50
N ILE A 242 5.04 0.06 -4.62
CA ILE A 242 6.26 0.23 -3.84
C ILE A 242 6.18 1.59 -3.16
N LEU A 243 5.79 1.59 -1.89
CA LEU A 243 5.69 2.81 -1.11
C LEU A 243 7.01 3.11 -0.41
N ILE A 244 7.50 4.33 -0.58
CA ILE A 244 8.59 4.89 0.21
C ILE A 244 8.10 6.17 0.88
N ILE A 245 7.85 6.11 2.18
CA ILE A 245 7.74 7.28 3.04
C ILE A 245 9.16 7.67 3.42
N HIS A 246 9.51 8.94 3.26
CA HIS A 246 10.88 9.37 3.55
C HIS A 246 10.94 10.74 4.21
N GLN A 247 11.90 10.92 5.11
CA GLN A 247 12.20 12.23 5.64
C GLN A 247 12.80 13.11 4.54
N CYS A 248 12.31 14.34 4.45
CA CYS A 248 12.65 15.29 3.41
C CYS A 248 12.99 16.66 4.02
N ALA A 249 14.20 17.14 3.73
CA ALA A 249 14.66 18.43 4.25
C ALA A 249 13.83 19.63 3.72
N GLU A 250 13.35 19.54 2.48
CA GLU A 250 12.50 20.59 1.90
C GLU A 250 11.15 20.64 2.64
N THR A 251 10.54 19.47 2.93
CA THR A 251 9.30 19.39 3.71
C THR A 251 9.50 19.93 5.14
N ALA A 252 10.65 19.67 5.76
CA ALA A 252 10.95 20.12 7.11
C ALA A 252 11.13 21.65 7.21
N LYS A 253 11.52 22.31 6.12
CA LYS A 253 11.74 23.76 6.07
C LYS A 253 10.51 24.55 5.61
N CYS A 254 9.54 23.88 4.99
CA CYS A 254 8.35 24.52 4.46
C CYS A 254 7.34 24.84 5.57
N ALA A 255 6.62 25.96 5.36
CA ALA A 255 5.54 26.43 6.23
C ALA A 255 4.16 26.39 5.53
N GLU A 256 4.12 26.17 4.22
CA GLU A 256 2.90 26.18 3.41
C GLU A 256 3.03 25.30 2.16
N LEU A 257 1.92 24.90 1.61
CA LEU A 257 1.83 24.13 0.36
C LEU A 257 1.92 25.07 -0.84
N SER A 258 3.07 25.73 -1.04
CA SER A 258 3.32 26.66 -2.13
C SER A 258 3.63 25.98 -3.45
N ASP A 259 3.48 26.70 -4.58
CA ASP A 259 3.86 26.18 -5.90
C ASP A 259 5.36 25.86 -5.99
N GLN A 260 6.20 26.64 -5.30
CA GLN A 260 7.63 26.36 -5.22
C GLN A 260 7.91 25.03 -4.53
N TYR A 261 7.22 24.74 -3.42
CA TYR A 261 7.32 23.45 -2.72
C TYR A 261 6.84 22.31 -3.60
N ARG A 262 5.67 22.44 -4.26
CA ARG A 262 5.14 21.43 -5.19
C ARG A 262 6.13 21.09 -6.30
N GLN A 263 6.72 22.12 -6.91
CA GLN A 263 7.71 21.94 -7.98
C GLN A 263 8.98 21.27 -7.47
N ALA A 264 9.50 21.70 -6.32
CA ALA A 264 10.70 21.10 -5.71
C ALA A 264 10.51 19.61 -5.40
N ILE A 265 9.38 19.25 -4.78
CA ILE A 265 9.08 17.84 -4.47
C ILE A 265 8.83 17.03 -5.74
N SER A 266 8.11 17.57 -6.72
CA SER A 266 7.88 16.87 -7.99
C SER A 266 9.20 16.58 -8.72
N ALA A 267 10.10 17.54 -8.78
CA ALA A 267 11.43 17.36 -9.39
C ALA A 267 12.27 16.33 -8.63
N HIS A 268 12.31 16.42 -7.29
CA HIS A 268 13.01 15.48 -6.43
C HIS A 268 12.46 14.05 -6.59
N HIS A 269 11.13 13.89 -6.56
CA HIS A 269 10.52 12.57 -6.70
C HIS A 269 10.71 11.97 -8.10
N THR A 270 10.72 12.79 -9.14
CA THR A 270 11.05 12.34 -10.51
C THR A 270 12.48 11.83 -10.57
N GLU A 271 13.45 12.56 -10.05
CA GLU A 271 14.86 12.13 -9.98
C GLU A 271 15.03 10.83 -9.20
N ARG A 272 14.36 10.69 -8.05
CA ARG A 272 14.43 9.47 -7.24
C ARG A 272 13.75 8.29 -7.91
N ALA A 273 12.67 8.51 -8.65
CA ALA A 273 12.01 7.48 -9.44
C ALA A 273 12.90 7.00 -10.59
N GLU A 274 13.58 7.91 -11.30
CA GLU A 274 14.56 7.56 -12.32
C GLU A 274 15.69 6.69 -11.74
N ALA A 275 16.30 7.12 -10.63
CA ALA A 275 17.36 6.38 -9.94
C ALA A 275 16.88 4.98 -9.50
N TYR A 276 15.69 4.88 -8.92
CA TYR A 276 15.10 3.61 -8.51
C TYR A 276 14.91 2.66 -9.69
N PHE A 277 14.28 3.12 -10.77
CA PHE A 277 13.97 2.27 -11.90
C PHE A 277 15.21 1.89 -12.73
N LEU A 278 16.24 2.73 -12.79
CA LEU A 278 17.54 2.35 -13.36
C LEU A 278 18.18 1.20 -12.58
N LYS A 279 18.19 1.29 -11.24
CA LYS A 279 18.67 0.19 -10.38
C LYS A 279 17.81 -1.07 -10.54
N GLN A 280 16.50 -0.93 -10.61
CA GLN A 280 15.60 -2.05 -10.84
C GLN A 280 15.85 -2.72 -12.19
N LEU A 281 16.13 -1.96 -13.24
CA LEU A 281 16.44 -2.53 -14.57
C LEU A 281 17.70 -3.39 -14.57
N SER A 282 18.74 -3.00 -13.84
CA SER A 282 20.00 -3.76 -13.79
C SER A 282 19.84 -5.19 -13.27
N GLY A 283 18.78 -5.45 -12.50
CA GLY A 283 18.42 -6.76 -11.97
C GLY A 283 17.26 -7.46 -12.67
N SER A 284 16.68 -6.87 -13.72
CA SER A 284 15.43 -7.35 -14.34
C SER A 284 15.51 -8.76 -14.91
N SER A 285 16.69 -9.21 -15.34
CA SER A 285 16.93 -10.58 -15.82
C SER A 285 16.71 -11.67 -14.76
N LYS A 286 16.68 -11.30 -13.48
CA LYS A 286 16.41 -12.24 -12.36
C LYS A 286 14.96 -12.73 -12.33
N VAL A 287 14.03 -12.04 -12.99
CA VAL A 287 12.61 -12.35 -13.00
C VAL A 287 12.16 -12.66 -14.43
N HIS A 288 11.84 -13.92 -14.70
CA HIS A 288 11.30 -14.31 -16.01
C HIS A 288 10.01 -13.54 -16.32
N LYS A 289 9.84 -13.05 -17.56
CA LYS A 289 8.70 -12.22 -17.97
C LYS A 289 8.50 -10.94 -17.13
N TYR A 290 9.59 -10.35 -16.63
CA TYR A 290 9.58 -9.12 -15.84
C TYR A 290 8.79 -7.98 -16.52
N GLY A 291 8.88 -7.87 -17.85
CA GLY A 291 8.17 -6.84 -18.62
C GLY A 291 6.64 -6.92 -18.55
N ASN A 292 6.09 -8.06 -18.13
CA ASN A 292 4.64 -8.24 -17.99
C ASN A 292 4.10 -7.77 -16.64
N ILE A 293 4.98 -7.51 -15.66
CA ILE A 293 4.61 -7.05 -14.32
C ILE A 293 4.55 -5.53 -14.32
N GLN A 294 3.51 -4.94 -13.72
CA GLN A 294 3.37 -3.50 -13.55
C GLN A 294 3.99 -3.06 -12.23
N PHE A 295 4.77 -1.98 -12.23
CA PHE A 295 5.40 -1.43 -11.03
C PHE A 295 4.94 0.01 -10.80
N HIS A 296 4.55 0.31 -9.56
CA HIS A 296 4.05 1.61 -9.14
C HIS A 296 4.90 2.13 -8.00
N LEU A 297 5.83 3.05 -8.28
CA LEU A 297 6.60 3.70 -7.23
C LEU A 297 5.78 4.83 -6.62
N ILE A 298 5.54 4.75 -5.33
CA ILE A 298 4.72 5.69 -4.57
C ILE A 298 5.64 6.40 -3.59
N LEU A 299 5.72 7.73 -3.66
CA LEU A 299 6.61 8.54 -2.86
C LEU A 299 5.82 9.51 -1.98
N PHE A 300 6.19 9.59 -0.69
CA PHE A 300 5.55 10.46 0.27
C PHE A 300 6.60 11.12 1.18
N PRO A 301 6.80 12.46 1.14
CA PRO A 301 7.77 13.15 1.96
C PRO A 301 7.17 13.52 3.32
N VAL A 302 7.97 13.41 4.38
CA VAL A 302 7.62 13.85 5.73
C VAL A 302 8.73 14.73 6.31
N PRO A 303 8.42 15.65 7.25
CA PRO A 303 9.43 16.56 7.83
C PRO A 303 10.39 15.83 8.79
N ASP A 304 9.88 14.92 9.61
CA ASP A 304 10.63 14.23 10.66
C ASP A 304 10.04 12.83 10.89
N LYS A 305 10.82 11.80 10.54
CA LYS A 305 10.43 10.41 10.75
C LYS A 305 10.25 10.08 12.24
N LYS A 306 11.20 10.52 13.07
CA LYS A 306 11.20 10.18 14.50
C LYS A 306 9.96 10.73 15.20
N ALA A 307 9.64 12.01 14.99
CA ALA A 307 8.47 12.64 15.59
C ALA A 307 7.15 11.94 15.20
N ILE A 308 7.04 11.51 13.92
CA ILE A 308 5.86 10.76 13.42
C ILE A 308 5.76 9.40 14.10
N VAL A 309 6.87 8.67 14.20
CA VAL A 309 6.91 7.34 14.83
C VAL A 309 6.58 7.46 16.32
N ASP A 310 7.20 8.40 17.04
CA ASP A 310 6.96 8.60 18.49
C ASP A 310 5.48 8.93 18.76
N THR A 311 4.87 9.80 17.95
CA THR A 311 3.45 10.15 18.06
C THR A 311 2.56 8.92 17.86
N PHE A 312 2.84 8.12 16.83
CA PHE A 312 2.07 6.91 16.55
C PHE A 312 2.22 5.87 17.67
N LEU A 313 3.46 5.64 18.16
CA LEU A 313 3.74 4.72 19.26
C LEU A 313 3.04 5.15 20.56
N GLY A 314 3.01 6.45 20.88
CA GLY A 314 2.28 6.98 22.02
C GLY A 314 0.78 6.65 21.95
N ALA A 315 0.16 6.84 20.78
CA ALA A 315 -1.24 6.51 20.57
C ALA A 315 -1.49 4.99 20.64
N VAL A 316 -0.60 4.17 20.07
CA VAL A 316 -0.70 2.69 20.17
C VAL A 316 -0.60 2.25 21.62
N SER A 317 0.32 2.82 22.41
CA SER A 317 0.46 2.50 23.83
C SER A 317 -0.79 2.85 24.61
N PHE A 318 -1.43 3.98 24.30
CA PHE A 318 -2.71 4.37 24.90
C PHE A 318 -3.79 3.31 24.63
N TYR A 319 -3.99 2.92 23.36
CA TYR A 319 -5.01 1.93 23.01
C TYR A 319 -4.69 0.51 23.56
N LYS A 320 -3.41 0.12 23.64
CA LYS A 320 -3.02 -1.16 24.27
C LYS A 320 -3.26 -1.18 25.77
N GLY A 321 -3.07 -0.05 26.44
CA GLY A 321 -3.26 0.09 27.90
C GLY A 321 -4.71 0.30 28.32
N ALA A 322 -5.61 0.59 27.40
CA ALA A 322 -7.04 0.75 27.64
C ALA A 322 -7.79 -0.58 27.85
N ALA A 323 -7.09 -1.66 28.13
CA ALA A 323 -7.63 -3.02 28.27
C ALA A 323 -7.55 -3.54 29.69
#